data_934f418882f0995c912c87e4cdcc3e7a
#
_entry.id   934f418882f0995c912c87e4cdcc3e7a
#
_cell.length_a   1.000
_cell.length_b   1.000
_cell.length_c   1.000
_cell.angle_alpha   90.00
_cell.angle_beta   90.00
_cell.angle_gamma   90.00
#
_symmetry.space_group_name_H-M   'P 1'
#
loop_
_entity.id
_entity.type
_entity.pdbx_description
1 polymer ?
#
loop_
_entity_poly.entity_id
_entity_poly.type
_entity_poly.pdbx_seq_one_letter_code
_entity_poly.pdbx_strand_id
1 'polypeptide(L)'
;MRLLAVTALLLLSFAAPAHASSGCTVYNGACVQKHTNQAWLVTNGVTSYGPVRISHGKPGFGTPVGNFPVLRKVKNDWSVPYNGPMPNAVYFTTDGIAFHQGDLNSQTHGCVRLSWNDSEVFYNNLFPGERVQVLP
;
A
#
# COMPACT_ATOMS: atom_id res chain seq x y z
N MET A 1 -35.21 15.90 55.38
CA MET A 1 -34.04 16.25 54.57
C MET A 1 -33.77 15.05 53.63
N ARG A 2 -34.09 15.17 52.33
CA ARG A 2 -33.89 14.07 51.36
C ARG A 2 -32.58 14.34 50.64
N LEU A 3 -31.59 13.46 50.82
CA LEU A 3 -30.36 13.46 50.02
C LEU A 3 -30.66 12.91 48.63
N LEU A 4 -30.53 13.75 47.61
CA LEU A 4 -30.49 13.33 46.22
C LEU A 4 -29.09 12.83 45.88
N ALA A 5 -28.94 11.52 45.67
CA ALA A 5 -27.71 10.93 45.15
C ALA A 5 -27.64 11.22 43.67
N VAL A 6 -26.70 12.06 43.25
CA VAL A 6 -26.35 12.29 41.84
C VAL A 6 -25.40 11.19 41.40
N THR A 7 -25.92 10.25 40.65
CA THR A 7 -25.10 9.22 40.01
C THR A 7 -24.43 9.82 38.77
N ALA A 8 -23.16 10.11 38.86
CA ALA A 8 -22.36 10.53 37.69
C ALA A 8 -22.10 9.32 36.79
N LEU A 9 -22.71 9.32 35.61
CA LEU A 9 -22.49 8.31 34.59
C LEU A 9 -21.16 8.64 33.89
N LEU A 10 -20.09 7.90 34.18
CA LEU A 10 -18.85 7.98 33.44
C LEU A 10 -19.05 7.35 32.06
N LEU A 11 -19.13 8.17 31.03
CA LEU A 11 -19.06 7.73 29.64
C LEU A 11 -17.61 7.40 29.33
N LEU A 12 -17.26 6.12 29.31
CA LEU A 12 -16.01 5.65 28.76
C LEU A 12 -16.10 5.77 27.23
N SER A 13 -15.47 6.81 26.68
CA SER A 13 -15.26 6.91 25.24
C SER A 13 -14.09 6.01 24.86
N PHE A 14 -14.40 4.90 24.20
CA PHE A 14 -13.37 4.08 23.56
C PHE A 14 -12.91 4.80 22.29
N ALA A 15 -11.69 5.34 22.29
CA ALA A 15 -11.05 5.81 21.06
C ALA A 15 -10.70 4.58 20.21
N ALA A 16 -11.20 4.55 18.94
CA ALA A 16 -10.76 3.56 17.97
C ALA A 16 -9.24 3.68 17.77
N PRO A 17 -8.48 2.54 17.60
CA PRO A 17 -7.05 2.62 17.33
C PRO A 17 -6.83 3.44 16.06
N ALA A 18 -6.00 4.50 16.17
CA ALA A 18 -5.63 5.32 15.03
C ALA A 18 -4.74 4.50 14.09
N HIS A 19 -5.22 4.16 12.89
CA HIS A 19 -4.37 3.66 11.83
C HIS A 19 -3.46 4.80 11.36
N ALA A 20 -2.16 4.51 11.13
CA ALA A 20 -1.24 5.51 10.60
C ALA A 20 -1.79 6.04 9.26
N SER A 21 -1.91 7.38 9.14
CA SER A 21 -2.35 8.01 7.91
C SER A 21 -1.33 7.76 6.80
N SER A 22 -1.79 7.31 5.64
CA SER A 22 -0.94 7.10 4.47
C SER A 22 -0.46 8.40 3.82
N GLY A 23 -1.11 9.53 4.09
CA GLY A 23 -0.88 10.80 3.40
C GLY A 23 -1.45 10.85 1.97
N CYS A 24 -1.97 9.75 1.46
CA CYS A 24 -2.63 9.68 0.16
C CYS A 24 -4.09 10.10 0.23
N THR A 25 -4.62 10.55 -0.92
CA THR A 25 -6.03 10.90 -1.10
C THR A 25 -6.81 9.86 -1.89
N VAL A 26 -6.18 8.73 -2.24
CA VAL A 26 -6.81 7.63 -2.97
C VAL A 26 -8.01 7.08 -2.18
N TYR A 27 -9.11 6.77 -2.91
CA TYR A 27 -10.34 6.25 -2.30
C TYR A 27 -10.35 4.72 -2.22
N ASN A 28 -10.02 4.04 -3.34
CA ASN A 28 -9.82 2.60 -3.40
C ASN A 28 -8.54 2.29 -4.18
N GLY A 29 -7.61 1.60 -3.54
CA GLY A 29 -6.36 1.21 -4.16
C GLY A 29 -5.19 1.16 -3.19
N ALA A 30 -4.03 1.64 -3.63
CA ALA A 30 -2.80 1.62 -2.85
C ALA A 30 -2.16 3.00 -2.75
N CYS A 31 -1.47 3.21 -1.64
CA CYS A 31 -0.63 4.38 -1.39
C CYS A 31 0.81 3.93 -1.21
N VAL A 32 1.73 4.57 -1.90
CA VAL A 32 3.18 4.36 -1.77
C VAL A 32 3.81 5.66 -1.29
N GLN A 33 4.63 5.59 -0.25
CA GLN A 33 5.43 6.71 0.23
C GLN A 33 6.91 6.32 0.13
N LYS A 34 7.63 6.93 -0.81
CA LYS A 34 8.99 6.53 -1.15
C LYS A 34 10.00 6.86 -0.07
N HIS A 35 9.94 8.05 0.53
CA HIS A 35 10.92 8.48 1.50
C HIS A 35 10.88 7.70 2.83
N THR A 36 9.76 7.06 3.13
CA THR A 36 9.62 6.20 4.32
C THR A 36 9.72 4.71 4.00
N ASN A 37 9.83 4.33 2.72
CA ASN A 37 9.78 2.94 2.26
C ASN A 37 8.54 2.20 2.78
N GLN A 38 7.37 2.82 2.64
CA GLN A 38 6.11 2.30 3.15
C GLN A 38 5.02 2.31 2.08
N ALA A 39 4.10 1.36 2.20
CA ALA A 39 2.88 1.32 1.38
C ALA A 39 1.67 0.90 2.22
N TRP A 40 0.49 1.25 1.73
CA TRP A 40 -0.80 0.98 2.34
C TRP A 40 -1.81 0.55 1.29
N LEU A 41 -2.81 -0.23 1.71
CA LEU A 41 -4.05 -0.37 0.98
C LEU A 41 -5.10 0.55 1.58
N VAL A 42 -5.95 1.10 0.71
CA VAL A 42 -7.02 2.02 1.06
C VAL A 42 -8.33 1.50 0.49
N THR A 43 -9.37 1.45 1.31
CA THR A 43 -10.71 1.02 0.92
C THR A 43 -11.73 2.04 1.41
N ASN A 44 -12.55 2.56 0.50
CA ASN A 44 -13.54 3.61 0.80
C ASN A 44 -12.93 4.83 1.53
N GLY A 45 -11.74 5.23 1.13
CA GLY A 45 -11.02 6.37 1.69
C GLY A 45 -10.38 6.13 3.05
N VAL A 46 -10.40 4.90 3.56
CA VAL A 46 -9.83 4.52 4.86
C VAL A 46 -8.71 3.51 4.65
N THR A 47 -7.59 3.67 5.36
CA THR A 47 -6.52 2.68 5.36
C THR A 47 -7.07 1.33 5.83
N SER A 48 -6.99 0.32 4.97
CA SER A 48 -7.46 -1.04 5.24
C SER A 48 -6.34 -2.02 5.56
N TYR A 49 -5.11 -1.72 5.17
CA TYR A 49 -3.94 -2.54 5.41
C TYR A 49 -2.66 -1.70 5.36
N GLY A 50 -1.73 -1.97 6.24
CA GLY A 50 -0.45 -1.24 6.32
C GLY A 50 -0.34 -0.29 7.52
N PRO A 51 0.81 0.42 7.64
CA PRO A 51 1.90 0.46 6.66
C PRO A 51 2.66 -0.86 6.56
N VAL A 52 3.12 -1.19 5.36
CA VAL A 52 4.03 -2.29 5.10
C VAL A 52 5.35 -1.79 4.55
N ARG A 53 6.43 -2.49 4.83
CA ARG A 53 7.75 -2.17 4.29
C ARG A 53 7.82 -2.51 2.81
N ILE A 54 8.44 -1.62 2.03
CA ILE A 54 8.70 -1.79 0.61
C ILE A 54 10.17 -1.52 0.27
N SER A 55 10.60 -1.97 -0.89
CA SER A 55 11.69 -1.37 -1.65
C SER A 55 11.15 -0.82 -2.97
N HIS A 56 11.82 0.15 -3.56
CA HIS A 56 11.39 0.82 -4.78
C HIS A 56 12.58 1.19 -5.67
N GLY A 57 12.34 1.89 -6.76
CA GLY A 57 13.35 2.19 -7.78
C GLY A 57 14.56 2.95 -7.25
N LYS A 58 15.75 2.46 -7.65
CA LYS A 58 17.02 3.13 -7.37
C LYS A 58 17.14 4.43 -8.17
N PRO A 59 18.08 5.35 -7.79
CA PRO A 59 18.34 6.55 -8.57
C PRO A 59 18.60 6.23 -10.05
N GLY A 60 17.98 6.99 -10.96
CA GLY A 60 17.97 6.73 -12.40
C GLY A 60 16.93 5.73 -12.88
N PHE A 61 16.32 4.96 -11.98
CA PHE A 61 15.25 4.00 -12.23
C PHE A 61 14.10 4.19 -11.23
N GLY A 62 13.86 5.43 -10.83
CA GLY A 62 12.92 5.76 -9.78
C GLY A 62 11.49 5.36 -10.11
N THR A 63 10.80 4.84 -9.11
CA THR A 63 9.34 4.68 -9.17
C THR A 63 8.71 6.06 -9.34
N PRO A 64 7.89 6.29 -10.39
CA PRO A 64 7.36 7.62 -10.68
C PRO A 64 6.35 8.06 -9.63
N VAL A 65 6.45 9.33 -9.24
CA VAL A 65 5.45 9.99 -8.38
C VAL A 65 4.22 10.32 -9.23
N GLY A 66 3.04 10.13 -8.67
CA GLY A 66 1.77 10.45 -9.34
C GLY A 66 0.65 9.49 -9.01
N ASN A 67 -0.39 9.54 -9.83
CA ASN A 67 -1.56 8.68 -9.73
C ASN A 67 -1.65 7.80 -10.96
N PHE A 68 -1.79 6.49 -10.73
CA PHE A 68 -1.78 5.48 -11.78
C PHE A 68 -2.98 4.54 -11.60
N PRO A 69 -3.58 4.02 -12.69
CA PRO A 69 -4.56 2.96 -12.56
C PRO A 69 -3.85 1.62 -12.35
N VAL A 70 -4.46 0.72 -11.60
CA VAL A 70 -4.12 -0.70 -11.67
C VAL A 70 -4.54 -1.19 -13.06
N LEU A 71 -3.60 -1.76 -13.80
CA LEU A 71 -3.80 -2.17 -15.19
C LEU A 71 -4.14 -3.66 -15.32
N ARG A 72 -3.36 -4.52 -14.68
CA ARG A 72 -3.48 -5.98 -14.73
C ARG A 72 -2.75 -6.65 -13.59
N LYS A 73 -3.09 -7.90 -13.35
CA LYS A 73 -2.46 -8.74 -12.32
C LYS A 73 -1.98 -10.05 -12.94
N VAL A 74 -0.79 -10.50 -12.55
CA VAL A 74 -0.22 -11.77 -12.98
C VAL A 74 0.35 -12.50 -11.77
N LYS A 75 -0.25 -13.62 -11.39
CA LYS A 75 0.10 -14.34 -10.15
C LYS A 75 1.56 -14.82 -10.11
N ASN A 76 2.02 -15.43 -11.20
CA ASN A 76 3.36 -15.96 -11.35
C ASN A 76 4.01 -15.34 -12.59
N ASP A 77 4.49 -14.12 -12.45
CA ASP A 77 5.08 -13.37 -13.55
C ASP A 77 6.61 -13.48 -13.56
N TRP A 78 7.20 -13.08 -14.67
CA TRP A 78 8.64 -13.06 -14.91
C TRP A 78 9.04 -11.79 -15.63
N SER A 79 10.03 -11.10 -15.09
CA SER A 79 10.62 -9.93 -15.77
C SER A 79 11.62 -10.37 -16.82
N VAL A 80 11.27 -10.25 -18.11
CA VAL A 80 12.18 -10.53 -19.22
C VAL A 80 13.37 -9.55 -19.22
N PRO A 81 13.17 -8.23 -19.09
CA PRO A 81 14.27 -7.26 -19.08
C PRO A 81 15.30 -7.48 -17.98
N TYR A 82 14.87 -7.92 -16.82
CA TYR A 82 15.73 -8.06 -15.64
C TYR A 82 15.92 -9.51 -15.20
N ASN A 83 15.40 -10.46 -15.96
CA ASN A 83 15.57 -11.90 -15.81
C ASN A 83 15.33 -12.38 -14.37
N GLY A 84 14.13 -12.13 -13.86
CA GLY A 84 13.79 -12.50 -12.48
C GLY A 84 12.29 -12.71 -12.25
N PRO A 85 11.94 -13.49 -11.21
CA PRO A 85 10.55 -13.73 -10.87
C PRO A 85 9.89 -12.48 -10.32
N MET A 86 8.60 -12.33 -10.62
CA MET A 86 7.72 -11.28 -10.10
C MET A 86 6.42 -11.90 -9.56
N PRO A 87 6.49 -12.67 -8.47
CA PRO A 87 5.29 -13.28 -7.90
C PRO A 87 4.31 -12.22 -7.43
N ASN A 88 3.01 -12.47 -7.60
CA ASN A 88 1.93 -11.57 -7.20
C ASN A 88 2.03 -10.17 -7.84
N ALA A 89 2.36 -10.11 -9.12
CA ALA A 89 2.55 -8.85 -9.83
C ALA A 89 1.21 -8.13 -10.04
N VAL A 90 1.17 -6.85 -9.62
CA VAL A 90 0.07 -5.91 -9.86
C VAL A 90 0.65 -4.71 -10.59
N TYR A 91 0.41 -4.64 -11.90
CA TYR A 91 0.96 -3.59 -12.76
C TYR A 91 0.16 -2.31 -12.68
N PHE A 92 0.84 -1.18 -12.58
CA PHE A 92 0.20 0.14 -12.56
C PHE A 92 0.83 1.17 -13.49
N THR A 93 1.85 0.79 -14.29
CA THR A 93 2.34 1.64 -15.40
C THR A 93 2.42 0.84 -16.70
N THR A 94 2.34 1.53 -17.83
CA THR A 94 2.39 0.92 -19.15
C THR A 94 3.78 0.42 -19.53
N ASP A 95 4.82 0.91 -18.87
CA ASP A 95 6.22 0.51 -19.08
C ASP A 95 6.69 -0.59 -18.12
N GLY A 96 5.78 -1.20 -17.37
CA GLY A 96 6.05 -2.43 -16.64
C GLY A 96 6.38 -2.29 -15.16
N ILE A 97 6.02 -1.19 -14.52
CA ILE A 97 6.18 -1.05 -13.07
C ILE A 97 5.00 -1.72 -12.36
N ALA A 98 5.31 -2.55 -11.37
CA ALA A 98 4.35 -3.34 -10.63
C ALA A 98 4.72 -3.45 -9.14
N PHE A 99 3.70 -3.71 -8.32
CA PHE A 99 3.92 -4.36 -7.02
C PHE A 99 4.23 -5.83 -7.26
N HIS A 100 5.19 -6.41 -6.56
CA HIS A 100 5.41 -7.85 -6.55
C HIS A 100 6.25 -8.26 -5.34
N GLN A 101 6.33 -9.56 -5.06
CA GLN A 101 7.23 -10.09 -4.05
C GLN A 101 8.68 -9.96 -4.52
N GLY A 102 9.57 -9.59 -3.61
CA GLY A 102 11.02 -9.56 -3.86
C GLY A 102 11.82 -9.15 -2.65
N ASP A 103 13.14 -9.08 -2.83
CA ASP A 103 14.07 -8.68 -1.79
C ASP A 103 13.84 -7.20 -1.38
N LEU A 104 13.61 -6.97 -0.09
CA LEU A 104 13.42 -5.64 0.47
C LEU A 104 14.72 -4.92 0.84
N ASN A 105 15.84 -5.61 0.78
CA ASN A 105 17.15 -5.05 1.15
C ASN A 105 17.91 -4.45 -0.04
N SER A 106 17.37 -4.57 -1.25
CA SER A 106 17.89 -3.97 -2.46
C SER A 106 16.88 -3.10 -3.17
N GLN A 107 17.34 -2.04 -3.82
CA GLN A 107 16.52 -1.18 -4.66
C GLN A 107 16.24 -1.83 -6.01
N THR A 108 15.22 -1.36 -6.70
CA THR A 108 14.72 -1.94 -7.94
C THR A 108 15.01 -1.07 -9.17
N HIS A 109 14.47 -1.48 -10.31
CA HIS A 109 14.45 -0.69 -11.55
C HIS A 109 13.11 0.04 -11.75
N GLY A 110 12.37 0.25 -10.66
CA GLY A 110 11.08 0.97 -10.66
C GLY A 110 9.95 0.21 -9.96
N CYS A 111 9.95 -1.11 -9.97
CA CYS A 111 8.95 -1.90 -9.26
C CYS A 111 8.97 -1.66 -7.76
N VAL A 112 7.81 -1.86 -7.13
CA VAL A 112 7.63 -1.78 -5.69
C VAL A 112 7.59 -3.20 -5.14
N ARG A 113 8.66 -3.60 -4.46
CA ARG A 113 8.76 -4.94 -3.86
C ARG A 113 8.13 -4.98 -2.48
N LEU A 114 7.49 -6.11 -2.21
CA LEU A 114 6.81 -6.45 -0.97
C LEU A 114 7.32 -7.79 -0.43
N SER A 115 7.11 -8.06 0.85
CA SER A 115 7.26 -9.41 1.40
C SER A 115 6.27 -10.37 0.74
N TRP A 116 6.47 -11.69 0.91
CA TRP A 116 5.53 -12.70 0.43
C TRP A 116 4.10 -12.41 0.92
N ASN A 117 3.95 -12.27 2.21
CA ASN A 117 2.66 -12.07 2.86
C ASN A 117 1.98 -10.79 2.36
N ASP A 118 2.71 -9.67 2.36
CA ASP A 118 2.18 -8.38 1.92
C ASP A 118 1.86 -8.37 0.43
N SER A 119 2.67 -9.05 -0.40
CA SER A 119 2.42 -9.16 -1.83
C SER A 119 1.13 -9.94 -2.14
N GLU A 120 0.83 -10.97 -1.37
CA GLU A 120 -0.43 -11.71 -1.50
C GLU A 120 -1.64 -10.85 -1.11
N VAL A 121 -1.53 -10.09 -0.03
CA VAL A 121 -2.60 -9.19 0.42
C VAL A 121 -2.83 -8.09 -0.63
N PHE A 122 -1.78 -7.49 -1.17
CA PHE A 122 -1.89 -6.49 -2.25
C PHE A 122 -2.50 -7.10 -3.50
N TYR A 123 -2.02 -8.26 -3.93
CA TYR A 123 -2.56 -8.96 -5.10
C TYR A 123 -4.05 -9.28 -4.96
N ASN A 124 -4.47 -9.77 -3.81
CA ASN A 124 -5.85 -10.17 -3.56
C ASN A 124 -6.82 -8.99 -3.38
N ASN A 125 -6.31 -7.81 -3.07
CA ASN A 125 -7.12 -6.63 -2.71
C ASN A 125 -6.99 -5.45 -3.68
N LEU A 126 -6.16 -5.57 -4.71
CA LEU A 126 -6.07 -4.57 -5.78
C LEU A 126 -6.70 -5.13 -7.05
N PHE A 127 -7.52 -4.32 -7.71
CA PHE A 127 -8.25 -4.70 -8.91
C PHE A 127 -8.05 -3.70 -10.04
N PRO A 128 -8.04 -4.14 -11.31
CA PRO A 128 -7.95 -3.23 -12.44
C PRO A 128 -8.93 -2.05 -12.36
N GLY A 129 -8.43 -0.85 -12.63
CA GLY A 129 -9.19 0.40 -12.53
C GLY A 129 -9.08 1.10 -11.18
N GLU A 130 -8.69 0.42 -10.12
CA GLU A 130 -8.36 1.07 -8.85
C GLU A 130 -7.08 1.91 -8.98
N ARG A 131 -6.81 2.77 -8.00
CA ARG A 131 -5.73 3.75 -8.06
C ARG A 131 -4.50 3.32 -7.26
N VAL A 132 -3.34 3.64 -7.79
CA VAL A 132 -2.07 3.63 -7.07
C VAL A 132 -1.58 5.07 -7.00
N GLN A 133 -1.48 5.63 -5.82
CA GLN A 133 -0.90 6.95 -5.61
C GLN A 133 0.51 6.79 -5.06
N VAL A 134 1.50 7.33 -5.78
CA VAL A 134 2.90 7.32 -5.36
C VAL A 134 3.30 8.73 -4.93
N LEU A 135 3.66 8.85 -3.66
CA LEU A 135 4.20 10.07 -3.06
C LEU A 135 5.74 10.03 -3.05
N PRO A 136 6.39 11.21 -3.01
CA PRO A 136 7.85 11.30 -2.85
C PRO A 136 8.40 10.52 -1.67
#